data_02f572af3864c994189126d67b26b88e
#
_entry.id   02f572af3864c994189126d67b26b88e
#
_cell.length_a   1.000
_cell.length_b   1.000
_cell.length_c   1.000
_cell.angle_alpha   90.00
_cell.angle_beta   90.00
_cell.angle_gamma   90.00
#
_symmetry.space_group_name_H-M   'P 1'
#
loop_
_entity.id
_entity.type
_entity.pdbx_description
1 polymer ?
#
loop_
_entity_poly.entity_id
_entity_poly.type
_entity_poly.pdbx_seq_one_letter_code
_entity_poly.pdbx_strand_id
1 'polypeptide(L)'
;VKSLYLRTYFETREFEQLMYQVDSAKHFISSTVSLSEKTRVNFLRFLNYLTNLTNAIEKNDRVEIDIIRKKLTGDPELPFGEWLLLKIEELK
;
A
#
# COMPACT_ATOMS: atom_id res chain seq x y z
N VAL A 1 7.98 -6.06 10.34
CA VAL A 1 6.98 -5.97 11.34
C VAL A 1 6.09 -4.74 11.17
N LYS A 2 6.65 -3.63 10.64
CA LYS A 2 5.83 -2.45 10.34
C LYS A 2 4.80 -2.72 9.24
N SER A 3 5.13 -3.62 8.30
CA SER A 3 4.18 -4.01 7.25
C SER A 3 2.96 -4.74 7.82
N LEU A 4 3.14 -5.44 8.93
CA LEU A 4 2.04 -6.12 9.60
C LEU A 4 1.04 -5.12 10.18
N TYR A 5 1.54 -4.04 10.80
CA TYR A 5 0.67 -2.98 11.31
C TYR A 5 -0.10 -2.31 10.17
N LEU A 6 0.55 -2.07 9.05
CA LEU A 6 -0.10 -1.47 7.89
C LEU A 6 -1.27 -2.33 7.42
N ARG A 7 -1.05 -3.63 7.32
CA ARG A 7 -2.11 -4.54 6.88
C ARG A 7 -3.24 -4.62 7.90
N THR A 8 -2.91 -4.65 9.18
CA THR A 8 -3.92 -4.70 10.23
C THR A 8 -4.82 -3.47 10.20
N TYR A 9 -4.23 -2.28 10.13
CA TYR A 9 -5.01 -1.05 10.08
C TYR A 9 -5.86 -0.95 8.83
N PHE A 10 -5.35 -1.46 7.71
CA PHE A 10 -6.14 -1.50 6.49
C PHE A 10 -7.36 -2.41 6.64
N GLU A 11 -7.16 -3.61 7.19
CA GLU A 11 -8.24 -4.58 7.34
C GLU A 11 -9.30 -4.15 8.35
N THR A 12 -8.90 -3.45 9.39
CA THR A 12 -9.84 -2.93 10.39
C THR A 12 -10.45 -1.59 10.01
N ARG A 13 -10.10 -1.07 8.84
CA ARG A 13 -10.59 0.21 8.32
C ARG A 13 -10.21 1.40 9.20
N GLU A 14 -9.12 1.30 9.94
CA GLU A 14 -8.58 2.40 10.73
C GLU A 14 -7.65 3.23 9.86
N PHE A 15 -8.23 3.93 8.88
CA PHE A 15 -7.45 4.60 7.84
C PHE A 15 -6.64 5.79 8.34
N GLU A 16 -7.10 6.47 9.38
CA GLU A 16 -6.33 7.54 9.97
C GLU A 16 -5.01 7.04 10.55
N GLN A 17 -5.09 5.95 11.32
CA GLN A 17 -3.91 5.28 11.86
C GLN A 17 -3.04 4.72 10.75
N LEU A 18 -3.68 4.19 9.70
CA LEU A 18 -2.96 3.66 8.55
C LEU A 18 -2.11 4.74 7.88
N MET A 19 -2.68 5.92 7.65
CA MET A 19 -1.94 7.01 7.00
C MET A 19 -0.78 7.49 7.87
N TYR A 20 -0.97 7.53 9.18
CA TYR A 20 0.11 7.87 10.10
C TYR A 20 1.27 6.86 9.98
N GLN A 21 0.95 5.57 9.94
CA GLN A 21 1.96 4.52 9.82
C GLN A 21 2.64 4.55 8.45
N VAL A 22 1.91 4.86 7.38
CA VAL A 22 2.50 5.02 6.05
C VAL A 22 3.54 6.14 6.08
N ASP A 23 3.22 7.26 6.68
CA ASP A 23 4.13 8.39 6.80
C ASP A 23 5.39 8.02 7.57
N SER A 24 5.22 7.35 8.71
CA SER A 24 6.34 6.87 9.52
C SER A 24 7.22 5.90 8.73
N ALA A 25 6.61 5.01 7.97
CA ALA A 25 7.35 4.04 7.15
C ALA A 25 8.17 4.75 6.07
N LYS A 26 7.60 5.77 5.44
CA LYS A 26 8.32 6.55 4.43
C LYS A 26 9.55 7.23 5.01
N HIS A 27 9.41 7.82 6.19
CA HIS A 27 10.54 8.45 6.88
C HIS A 27 11.62 7.43 7.23
N PHE A 28 11.21 6.28 7.77
CA PHE A 28 12.14 5.21 8.13
C PHE A 28 12.91 4.73 6.89
N ILE A 29 12.23 4.47 5.79
CA ILE A 29 12.85 3.99 4.57
C ILE A 29 13.82 5.02 4.00
N SER A 30 13.44 6.29 4.02
CA SER A 30 14.27 7.36 3.49
C SER A 30 15.54 7.60 4.31
N SER A 31 15.49 7.35 5.63
CA SER A 31 16.60 7.60 6.54
C SER A 31 17.48 6.38 6.80
N THR A 32 17.06 5.18 6.40
CA THR A 32 17.82 3.96 6.65
C THR A 32 18.82 3.72 5.53
N VAL A 33 20.11 3.81 5.86
CA VAL A 33 21.18 3.69 4.87
C VAL A 33 21.48 2.24 4.49
N SER A 34 21.07 1.29 5.32
CA SER A 34 21.38 -0.12 5.11
C SER A 34 20.50 -0.79 4.06
N LEU A 35 19.41 -0.14 3.64
CA LEU A 35 18.53 -0.69 2.61
C LEU A 35 19.11 -0.48 1.22
N SER A 36 19.04 -1.51 0.36
CA SER A 36 19.43 -1.37 -1.02
C SER A 36 18.47 -0.41 -1.73
N GLU A 37 18.97 0.20 -2.80
CA GLU A 37 18.16 1.13 -3.58
C GLU A 37 16.90 0.44 -4.13
N LYS A 38 17.05 -0.78 -4.62
CA LYS A 38 15.92 -1.54 -5.16
C LYS A 38 14.85 -1.80 -4.10
N THR A 39 15.28 -2.22 -2.91
CA THR A 39 14.35 -2.49 -1.81
C THR A 39 13.63 -1.21 -1.41
N ARG A 40 14.35 -0.10 -1.33
CA ARG A 40 13.78 1.19 -0.96
C ARG A 40 12.70 1.63 -1.96
N VAL A 41 13.04 1.57 -3.25
CA VAL A 41 12.12 1.99 -4.31
C VAL A 41 10.87 1.11 -4.31
N ASN A 42 11.04 -0.20 -4.21
CA ASN A 42 9.92 -1.12 -4.24
C ASN A 42 8.99 -0.92 -3.05
N PHE A 43 9.55 -0.68 -1.87
CA PHE A 43 8.72 -0.47 -0.68
C PHE A 43 7.96 0.86 -0.76
N LEU A 44 8.60 1.91 -1.29
CA LEU A 44 7.92 3.19 -1.49
C LEU A 44 6.78 3.05 -2.49
N ARG A 45 6.97 2.25 -3.54
CA ARG A 45 5.92 1.98 -4.50
C ARG A 45 4.72 1.29 -3.85
N PHE A 46 4.98 0.31 -2.98
CA PHE A 46 3.92 -0.35 -2.23
C PHE A 46 3.15 0.66 -1.38
N LEU A 47 3.85 1.54 -0.67
CA LEU A 47 3.22 2.55 0.18
C LEU A 47 2.37 3.50 -0.65
N ASN A 48 2.80 3.86 -1.85
CA ASN A 48 2.03 4.71 -2.73
C ASN A 48 0.75 4.02 -3.20
N TYR A 49 0.84 2.75 -3.58
CA TYR A 49 -0.35 1.97 -3.95
C TYR A 49 -1.33 1.89 -2.79
N LEU A 50 -0.83 1.61 -1.60
CA LEU A 50 -1.67 1.51 -0.41
C LEU A 50 -2.39 2.82 -0.12
N THR A 51 -1.68 3.94 -0.22
CA THR A 51 -2.26 5.27 -0.02
C THR A 51 -3.35 5.55 -1.04
N ASN A 52 -3.06 5.29 -2.31
CA ASN A 52 -4.01 5.56 -3.40
C ASN A 52 -5.25 4.69 -3.27
N LEU A 53 -5.07 3.42 -2.94
CA LEU A 53 -6.18 2.50 -2.75
C LEU A 53 -7.05 2.93 -1.57
N THR A 54 -6.43 3.31 -0.45
CA THR A 54 -7.16 3.77 0.73
C THR A 54 -8.00 5.01 0.39
N ASN A 55 -7.41 5.97 -0.32
CA ASN A 55 -8.14 7.18 -0.72
C ASN A 55 -9.31 6.84 -1.64
N ALA A 56 -9.11 5.91 -2.57
CA ALA A 56 -10.16 5.50 -3.49
C ALA A 56 -11.31 4.82 -2.75
N ILE A 57 -10.99 4.01 -1.73
CA ILE A 57 -12.01 3.34 -0.92
C ILE A 57 -12.82 4.37 -0.14
N GLU A 58 -12.15 5.34 0.48
CA GLU A 58 -12.84 6.38 1.26
C GLU A 58 -13.75 7.23 0.40
N LYS A 59 -13.37 7.47 -0.84
CA LYS A 59 -14.18 8.24 -1.79
C LYS A 59 -15.19 7.38 -2.54
N ASN A 60 -15.14 6.07 -2.33
CA ASN A 60 -15.96 5.11 -3.06
C ASN A 60 -15.78 5.26 -4.57
N ASP A 61 -14.54 5.48 -5.00
CA ASP A 61 -14.19 5.71 -6.39
C ASP A 61 -13.82 4.39 -7.07
N ARG A 62 -14.85 3.72 -7.62
CA ARG A 62 -14.66 2.40 -8.22
C ARG A 62 -13.82 2.43 -9.49
N VAL A 63 -13.83 3.53 -10.20
CA VAL A 63 -13.00 3.69 -11.39
C VAL A 63 -11.53 3.68 -11.01
N GLU A 64 -11.17 4.45 -9.97
CA GLU A 64 -9.79 4.49 -9.49
C GLU A 64 -9.35 3.14 -8.93
N ILE A 65 -10.23 2.47 -8.21
CA ILE A 65 -9.93 1.13 -7.67
C ILE A 65 -9.62 0.17 -8.83
N ASP A 66 -10.38 0.23 -9.91
CA ASP A 66 -10.13 -0.63 -11.07
C ASP A 66 -8.81 -0.31 -11.75
N ILE A 67 -8.47 0.98 -11.86
CA ILE A 67 -7.20 1.40 -12.41
C ILE A 67 -6.04 0.85 -11.59
N ILE A 68 -6.14 0.96 -10.26
CA ILE A 68 -5.12 0.43 -9.35
C ILE A 68 -4.99 -1.08 -9.53
N ARG A 69 -6.12 -1.79 -9.62
CA ARG A 69 -6.11 -3.25 -9.82
C ARG A 69 -5.35 -3.63 -11.09
N LYS A 70 -5.60 -2.92 -12.17
CA LYS A 70 -4.92 -3.19 -13.44
C LYS A 70 -3.42 -2.94 -13.35
N LYS A 71 -3.02 -1.88 -12.67
CA LYS A 71 -1.60 -1.59 -12.46
C LYS A 71 -0.92 -2.67 -11.64
N LEU A 72 -1.59 -3.14 -10.58
CA LEU A 72 -1.05 -4.21 -9.74
C LEU A 72 -0.89 -5.51 -10.50
N THR A 73 -1.85 -5.84 -11.34
CA THR A 73 -1.79 -7.05 -12.16
C THR A 73 -0.57 -7.04 -13.08
N GLY A 74 -0.17 -5.87 -13.56
CA GLY A 74 0.99 -5.71 -14.41
C GLY A 74 2.31 -5.53 -13.67
N ASP A 75 2.32 -5.67 -12.35
CA ASP A 75 3.50 -5.40 -11.53
C ASP A 75 3.75 -6.54 -10.53
N PRO A 76 4.14 -7.74 -11.04
CA PRO A 76 4.30 -8.91 -10.17
C PRO A 76 5.46 -8.83 -9.19
N GLU A 77 6.39 -7.90 -9.39
CA GLU A 77 7.54 -7.74 -8.49
C GLU A 77 7.25 -6.84 -7.29
N LEU A 78 6.09 -6.19 -7.25
CA LEU A 78 5.74 -5.31 -6.15
C LEU A 78 5.58 -6.10 -4.85
N PRO A 79 6.26 -5.70 -3.75
CA PRO A 79 6.08 -6.37 -2.46
C PRO A 79 4.62 -6.26 -2.02
N PHE A 80 4.07 -7.38 -1.56
CA PHE A 80 2.68 -7.45 -1.08
C PHE A 80 1.64 -7.10 -2.14
N GLY A 81 2.01 -7.11 -3.42
CA GLY A 81 1.07 -6.83 -4.49
C GLY A 81 -0.10 -7.80 -4.52
N GLU A 82 0.17 -9.07 -4.26
CA GLU A 82 -0.87 -10.10 -4.21
C GLU A 82 -1.87 -9.82 -3.09
N TRP A 83 -1.40 -9.37 -1.94
CA TRP A 83 -2.27 -9.01 -0.83
C TRP A 83 -3.18 -7.84 -1.20
N LEU A 84 -2.62 -6.82 -1.88
CA LEU A 84 -3.42 -5.68 -2.35
C LEU A 84 -4.50 -6.12 -3.32
N LEU A 85 -4.17 -7.02 -4.25
CA LEU A 85 -5.14 -7.55 -5.19
C LEU A 85 -6.25 -8.30 -4.47
N LEU A 86 -5.88 -9.10 -3.46
CA LEU A 86 -6.88 -9.82 -2.67
C LEU A 86 -7.84 -8.86 -1.97
N LYS A 87 -7.32 -7.77 -1.40
CA LYS A 87 -8.16 -6.77 -0.74
C LYS A 87 -9.10 -6.08 -1.71
N ILE A 88 -8.65 -5.82 -2.93
CA ILE A 88 -9.52 -5.25 -3.96
C ILE A 88 -10.64 -6.21 -4.31
N GLU A 89 -10.34 -7.50 -4.43
CA GLU A 89 -11.36 -8.50 -4.71
C GLU A 89 -12.41 -8.57 -3.60
N GLU A 90 -11.99 -8.38 -2.34
CA GLU A 90 -12.91 -8.37 -1.21
C GLU A 90 -13.86 -7.16 -1.22
N LEU A 91 -13.53 -6.11 -1.95
CA LEU A 91 -14.39 -4.93 -2.08
C LEU A 91 -15.56 -5.14 -3.03
N LYS A 92 -15.52 -6.17 -3.82
CA LYS A 92 -16.61 -6.50 -4.72
C LYS A 92 -17.70 -7.24 -3.96
#